data_453107bf33fae15bd6ce08a96b069c81
#
_entry.id   453107bf33fae15bd6ce08a96b069c81
#
_cell.length_a   1.000
_cell.length_b   1.000
_cell.length_c   1.000
_cell.angle_alpha   90.00
_cell.angle_beta   90.00
_cell.angle_gamma   90.00
#
_symmetry.space_group_name_H-M   'P 1'
#
loop_
_entity.id
_entity.type
_entity.pdbx_description
1 polymer ?
#
loop_
_entity_poly.entity_id
_entity_poly.type
_entity_poly.pdbx_seq_one_letter_code
_entity_poly.pdbx_strand_id
1 'polypeptide(L)'
;LIRELFIFIKLILNSYLGAIIGLFASCSSPKSLYSWYNYEDVTYQYNKKRTDELKVKVMDQYLKLIQKQKGSRKVVPPGLYAEYGYALYMGGKKEEGLNYLKEEIKLYPESETYISRIIKQLEK
;
A
#
# COMPACT_ATOMS: atom_id res chain seq x y z
N LEU A 1 8.55 -30.14 54.10
CA LEU A 1 7.23 -29.57 53.74
C LEU A 1 7.35 -28.19 53.13
N ILE A 2 8.13 -27.32 53.73
CA ILE A 2 8.33 -25.93 53.21
C ILE A 2 9.14 -25.93 51.93
N ARG A 3 10.12 -26.78 51.74
CA ARG A 3 10.91 -26.93 50.50
C ARG A 3 10.04 -27.35 49.32
N GLU A 4 9.17 -28.32 49.53
CA GLU A 4 8.25 -28.82 48.51
C GLU A 4 7.24 -27.73 48.07
N LEU A 5 6.76 -26.94 49.05
CA LEU A 5 5.87 -25.81 48.78
C LEU A 5 6.55 -24.72 47.96
N PHE A 6 7.83 -24.37 48.26
CA PHE A 6 8.61 -23.39 47.53
C PHE A 6 8.88 -23.84 46.06
N ILE A 7 9.15 -25.13 45.86
CA ILE A 7 9.35 -25.70 44.49
C ILE A 7 8.06 -25.60 43.71
N PHE A 8 6.92 -25.90 44.33
CA PHE A 8 5.60 -25.86 43.69
C PHE A 8 5.22 -24.40 43.30
N ILE A 9 5.45 -23.47 44.16
CA ILE A 9 5.21 -22.03 43.89
C ILE A 9 6.12 -21.51 42.80
N LYS A 10 7.40 -21.90 42.76
CA LYS A 10 8.33 -21.55 41.68
C LYS A 10 7.89 -22.13 40.33
N LEU A 11 7.41 -23.33 40.27
CA LEU A 11 6.90 -23.96 39.04
C LEU A 11 5.64 -23.26 38.52
N ILE A 12 4.71 -22.90 39.42
CA ILE A 12 3.49 -22.16 39.06
C ILE A 12 3.85 -20.76 38.56
N LEU A 13 4.72 -20.03 39.25
CA LEU A 13 5.18 -18.68 38.83
C LEU A 13 5.89 -18.72 37.47
N ASN A 14 6.72 -19.72 37.21
CA ASN A 14 7.38 -19.89 35.90
C ASN A 14 6.37 -20.18 34.79
N SER A 15 5.33 -20.96 35.07
CA SER A 15 4.26 -21.26 34.12
C SER A 15 3.43 -20.01 33.79
N TYR A 16 3.08 -19.19 34.79
CA TYR A 16 2.38 -17.92 34.59
C TYR A 16 3.25 -16.90 33.86
N LEU A 17 4.54 -16.80 34.16
CA LEU A 17 5.47 -15.90 33.51
C LEU A 17 5.62 -16.24 32.02
N GLY A 18 5.69 -17.54 31.66
CA GLY A 18 5.72 -18.00 30.29
C GLY A 18 4.42 -17.67 29.51
N ALA A 19 3.25 -17.80 30.15
CA ALA A 19 1.96 -17.46 29.57
C ALA A 19 1.82 -15.94 29.33
N ILE A 20 2.31 -15.10 30.25
CA ILE A 20 2.29 -13.63 30.12
C ILE A 20 3.22 -13.18 28.99
N ILE A 21 4.42 -13.76 28.87
CA ILE A 21 5.35 -13.44 27.78
C ILE A 21 4.76 -13.86 26.43
N GLY A 22 4.06 -14.98 26.34
CA GLY A 22 3.35 -15.44 25.14
C GLY A 22 2.22 -14.50 24.72
N LEU A 23 1.51 -13.87 25.65
CA LEU A 23 0.47 -12.89 25.36
C LEU A 23 1.03 -11.57 24.80
N PHE A 24 2.20 -11.12 25.27
CA PHE A 24 2.87 -9.93 24.73
C PHE A 24 3.52 -10.18 23.37
N ALA A 25 3.99 -11.37 23.07
CA ALA A 25 4.53 -11.75 21.75
C ALA A 25 3.44 -11.83 20.66
N SER A 26 2.17 -11.94 21.03
CA SER A 26 1.02 -11.96 20.12
C SER A 26 0.65 -10.59 19.54
N CYS A 27 1.19 -9.50 20.04
CA CYS A 27 0.96 -8.13 19.56
C CYS A 27 1.99 -7.72 18.50
N SER A 28 2.20 -8.53 17.44
CA SER A 28 2.89 -8.04 16.26
C SER A 28 1.95 -7.13 15.49
N SER A 29 2.36 -5.88 15.24
CA SER A 29 1.62 -4.96 14.37
C SER A 29 1.42 -5.63 13.00
N PRO A 30 0.19 -5.69 12.46
CA PRO A 30 -0.02 -6.25 11.13
C PRO A 30 0.81 -5.45 10.12
N LYS A 31 1.60 -6.13 9.29
CA LYS A 31 2.35 -5.48 8.21
C LYS A 31 1.34 -4.84 7.25
N SER A 32 1.61 -3.60 6.85
CA SER A 32 0.79 -2.92 5.84
C SER A 32 0.74 -3.72 4.54
N LEU A 33 -0.44 -3.84 3.95
CA LEU A 33 -0.64 -4.52 2.67
C LEU A 33 0.14 -3.86 1.54
N TYR A 34 0.20 -2.53 1.56
CA TYR A 34 0.89 -1.69 0.57
C TYR A 34 1.75 -0.64 1.25
N SER A 35 2.85 -0.23 0.59
CA SER A 35 3.64 0.93 1.01
C SER A 35 3.11 2.16 0.31
N TRP A 36 2.45 3.04 1.03
CA TRP A 36 1.87 4.26 0.46
C TRP A 36 2.84 5.45 0.46
N TYR A 37 3.97 5.34 1.16
CA TYR A 37 4.96 6.41 1.30
C TYR A 37 4.31 7.76 1.68
N ASN A 38 4.55 8.80 0.90
CA ASN A 38 3.97 10.12 1.11
C ASN A 38 2.84 10.47 0.12
N TYR A 39 2.24 9.44 -0.51
CA TYR A 39 1.22 9.60 -1.54
C TYR A 39 0.03 10.42 -1.07
N GLU A 40 -0.50 10.12 0.11
CA GLU A 40 -1.70 10.78 0.65
C GLU A 40 -1.50 12.28 0.86
N ASP A 41 -0.39 12.67 1.50
CA ASP A 41 -0.08 14.08 1.75
C ASP A 41 0.17 14.85 0.44
N VAL A 42 0.97 14.29 -0.46
CA VAL A 42 1.33 14.95 -1.72
C VAL A 42 0.12 15.10 -2.64
N THR A 43 -0.75 14.10 -2.74
CA THR A 43 -1.98 14.19 -3.53
C THR A 43 -2.97 15.18 -2.93
N TYR A 44 -3.09 15.21 -1.60
CA TYR A 44 -3.89 16.21 -0.90
C TYR A 44 -3.40 17.64 -1.19
N GLN A 45 -2.09 17.90 -1.07
CA GLN A 45 -1.50 19.21 -1.34
C GLN A 45 -1.71 19.62 -2.80
N TYR A 46 -1.54 18.70 -3.74
CA TYR A 46 -1.77 18.98 -5.16
C TYR A 46 -3.24 19.30 -5.44
N ASN A 47 -4.18 18.55 -4.88
CA ASN A 47 -5.61 18.83 -5.05
C ASN A 47 -6.01 20.20 -4.50
N LYS A 48 -5.33 20.68 -3.46
CA LYS A 48 -5.58 21.97 -2.85
C LYS A 48 -4.99 23.16 -3.64
N LYS A 49 -3.76 23.01 -4.15
CA LYS A 49 -3.00 24.12 -4.75
C LYS A 49 -2.75 24.02 -6.25
N ARG A 50 -2.75 22.83 -6.81
CA ARG A 50 -2.53 22.52 -8.24
C ARG A 50 -1.35 23.23 -8.91
N THR A 51 -0.20 23.27 -8.24
CA THR A 51 1.04 23.83 -8.81
C THR A 51 1.81 22.76 -9.59
N ASP A 52 2.62 23.19 -10.57
CA ASP A 52 3.46 22.27 -11.34
C ASP A 52 4.48 21.55 -10.48
N GLU A 53 5.02 22.20 -9.45
CA GLU A 53 5.94 21.58 -8.48
C GLU A 53 5.27 20.42 -7.72
N LEU A 54 4.03 20.61 -7.28
CA LEU A 54 3.27 19.57 -6.61
C LEU A 54 2.89 18.44 -7.57
N LYS A 55 2.60 18.75 -8.84
CA LYS A 55 2.37 17.77 -9.88
C LYS A 55 3.58 16.84 -10.05
N VAL A 56 4.78 17.40 -10.13
CA VAL A 56 6.02 16.63 -10.19
C VAL A 56 6.16 15.70 -8.98
N LYS A 57 5.90 16.19 -7.77
CA LYS A 57 5.93 15.38 -6.55
C LYS A 57 4.93 14.24 -6.57
N VAL A 58 3.71 14.45 -7.10
CA VAL A 58 2.71 13.39 -7.27
C VAL A 58 3.22 12.33 -8.24
N MET A 59 3.77 12.72 -9.38
CA MET A 59 4.34 11.79 -10.37
C MET A 59 5.48 10.96 -9.78
N ASP A 60 6.35 11.58 -8.97
CA ASP A 60 7.43 10.88 -8.26
C ASP A 60 6.88 9.86 -7.25
N GLN A 61 5.79 10.18 -6.55
CA GLN A 61 5.14 9.23 -5.64
C GLN A 61 4.53 8.05 -6.40
N TYR A 62 3.90 8.27 -7.55
CA TYR A 62 3.41 7.18 -8.38
C TYR A 62 4.53 6.21 -8.79
N LEU A 63 5.63 6.74 -9.30
CA LEU A 63 6.79 5.94 -9.68
C LEU A 63 7.37 5.17 -8.49
N LYS A 64 7.47 5.80 -7.34
CA LYS A 64 7.96 5.16 -6.12
C LYS A 64 7.07 4.00 -5.66
N LEU A 65 5.75 4.19 -5.72
CA LEU A 65 4.76 3.16 -5.40
C LEU A 65 4.80 1.99 -6.38
N ILE A 66 5.04 2.27 -7.66
CA ILE A 66 5.14 1.25 -8.71
C ILE A 66 6.46 0.46 -8.60
N GLN A 67 7.58 1.16 -8.45
CA GLN A 67 8.92 0.56 -8.55
C GLN A 67 9.46 0.02 -7.22
N LYS A 68 9.03 0.58 -6.09
CA LYS A 68 9.59 0.31 -4.76
C LYS A 68 8.53 -0.17 -3.76
N GLN A 69 7.57 -0.96 -4.21
CA GLN A 69 6.52 -1.50 -3.35
C GLN A 69 7.12 -2.46 -2.31
N LYS A 70 6.90 -2.16 -1.02
CA LYS A 70 7.39 -2.94 0.13
C LYS A 70 6.26 -3.55 0.97
N GLY A 71 5.00 -3.32 0.60
CA GLY A 71 3.86 -3.90 1.29
C GLY A 71 3.86 -5.44 1.24
N SER A 72 3.14 -6.07 2.14
CA SER A 72 3.11 -7.54 2.26
C SER A 72 2.57 -8.23 1.00
N ARG A 73 1.72 -7.57 0.23
CA ARG A 73 1.20 -8.08 -1.06
C ARG A 73 2.22 -8.03 -2.20
N LYS A 74 3.26 -7.21 -2.09
CA LYS A 74 4.33 -7.04 -3.10
C LYS A 74 3.83 -6.67 -4.51
N VAL A 75 2.64 -6.12 -4.61
CA VAL A 75 2.03 -5.65 -5.85
C VAL A 75 1.59 -4.21 -5.71
N VAL A 76 1.45 -3.52 -6.83
CA VAL A 76 0.98 -2.13 -6.88
C VAL A 76 -0.45 -2.06 -6.36
N PRO A 77 -0.79 -1.06 -5.54
CA PRO A 77 -2.15 -0.89 -5.04
C PRO A 77 -3.19 -0.74 -6.16
N PRO A 78 -4.44 -1.21 -5.94
CA PRO A 78 -5.51 -1.03 -6.92
C PRO A 78 -5.74 0.45 -7.26
N GLY A 79 -5.91 0.73 -8.55
CA GLY A 79 -6.15 2.08 -9.06
C GLY A 79 -4.90 2.89 -9.37
N LEU A 80 -3.74 2.52 -8.86
CA LEU A 80 -2.53 3.33 -8.98
C LEU A 80 -1.98 3.38 -10.42
N TYR A 81 -1.98 2.25 -11.12
CA TYR A 81 -1.62 2.23 -12.55
C TYR A 81 -2.58 3.08 -13.38
N ALA A 82 -3.86 3.08 -13.05
CA ALA A 82 -4.86 3.90 -13.73
C ALA A 82 -4.63 5.40 -13.50
N GLU A 83 -4.38 5.80 -12.25
CA GLU A 83 -4.07 7.20 -11.93
C GLU A 83 -2.80 7.69 -12.62
N TYR A 84 -1.74 6.91 -12.55
CA TYR A 84 -0.47 7.23 -13.20
C TYR A 84 -0.62 7.28 -14.73
N GLY A 85 -1.28 6.28 -15.32
CA GLY A 85 -1.54 6.22 -16.74
C GLY A 85 -2.37 7.40 -17.25
N TYR A 86 -3.42 7.77 -16.53
CA TYR A 86 -4.22 8.94 -16.84
C TYR A 86 -3.41 10.24 -16.78
N ALA A 87 -2.60 10.41 -15.73
CA ALA A 87 -1.74 11.58 -15.58
C ALA A 87 -0.69 11.70 -16.71
N LEU A 88 -0.09 10.59 -17.12
CA LEU A 88 0.82 10.53 -18.27
C LEU A 88 0.12 10.92 -19.58
N TYR A 89 -1.06 10.36 -19.83
CA TYR A 89 -1.86 10.66 -21.03
C TYR A 89 -2.18 12.15 -21.12
N MET A 90 -2.67 12.73 -20.03
CA MET A 90 -3.00 14.17 -19.96
C MET A 90 -1.75 15.05 -20.05
N GLY A 91 -0.59 14.54 -19.65
CA GLY A 91 0.71 15.22 -19.80
C GLY A 91 1.33 15.10 -21.20
N GLY A 92 0.64 14.45 -22.17
CA GLY A 92 1.11 14.31 -23.55
C GLY A 92 1.79 12.97 -23.87
N LYS A 93 2.10 12.13 -22.87
CA LYS A 93 2.65 10.79 -23.05
C LYS A 93 1.52 9.76 -23.25
N LYS A 94 0.79 9.92 -24.37
CA LYS A 94 -0.46 9.20 -24.59
C LYS A 94 -0.30 7.68 -24.67
N GLU A 95 0.67 7.19 -25.41
CA GLU A 95 0.91 5.76 -25.58
C GLU A 95 1.32 5.10 -24.26
N GLU A 96 2.27 5.71 -23.54
CA GLU A 96 2.72 5.25 -22.24
C GLU A 96 1.56 5.23 -21.24
N GLY A 97 0.75 6.29 -21.22
CA GLY A 97 -0.44 6.38 -20.37
C GLY A 97 -1.47 5.29 -20.63
N LEU A 98 -1.77 4.99 -21.91
CA LEU A 98 -2.67 3.91 -22.29
C LEU A 98 -2.12 2.53 -21.86
N ASN A 99 -0.82 2.32 -21.95
CA ASN A 99 -0.19 1.09 -21.49
C ASN A 99 -0.38 0.87 -19.98
N TYR A 100 -0.23 1.90 -19.17
CA TYR A 100 -0.48 1.79 -17.71
C TYR A 100 -1.96 1.54 -17.41
N LEU A 101 -2.89 2.15 -18.13
CA LEU A 101 -4.32 1.85 -18.00
C LEU A 101 -4.63 0.37 -18.31
N LYS A 102 -3.98 -0.20 -19.31
CA LYS A 102 -4.11 -1.62 -19.64
C LYS A 102 -3.46 -2.53 -18.58
N GLU A 103 -2.33 -2.11 -17.99
CA GLU A 103 -1.71 -2.85 -16.88
C GLU A 103 -2.62 -2.89 -15.64
N GLU A 104 -3.39 -1.84 -15.37
CA GLU A 104 -4.40 -1.88 -14.30
C GLU A 104 -5.42 -2.98 -14.51
N ILE A 105 -5.98 -3.10 -15.72
CA ILE A 105 -6.94 -4.17 -16.07
C ILE A 105 -6.30 -5.56 -15.92
N LYS A 106 -5.05 -5.69 -16.32
CA LYS A 106 -4.31 -6.94 -16.27
C LYS A 106 -4.05 -7.41 -14.84
N LEU A 107 -3.68 -6.48 -13.95
CA LEU A 107 -3.43 -6.76 -12.55
C LEU A 107 -4.72 -6.90 -11.73
N TYR A 108 -5.73 -6.11 -12.08
CA TYR A 108 -7.05 -6.04 -11.43
C TYR A 108 -8.17 -6.17 -12.47
N PRO A 109 -8.49 -7.40 -12.93
CA PRO A 109 -9.48 -7.65 -13.99
C PRO A 109 -10.88 -7.10 -13.68
N GLU A 110 -11.24 -6.97 -12.42
CA GLU A 110 -12.48 -6.35 -11.97
C GLU A 110 -12.61 -4.88 -12.35
N SER A 111 -11.52 -4.20 -12.64
CA SER A 111 -11.49 -2.81 -13.09
C SER A 111 -11.79 -2.61 -14.58
N GLU A 112 -11.86 -3.69 -15.36
CA GLU A 112 -11.94 -3.65 -16.83
C GLU A 112 -13.09 -2.77 -17.35
N THR A 113 -14.28 -2.92 -16.81
CA THR A 113 -15.46 -2.16 -17.24
C THR A 113 -15.25 -0.65 -17.08
N TYR A 114 -14.68 -0.23 -15.97
CA TYR A 114 -14.44 1.17 -15.65
C TYR A 114 -13.28 1.75 -16.48
N ILE A 115 -12.14 1.06 -16.49
CA ILE A 115 -10.94 1.51 -17.19
C ILE A 115 -11.14 1.54 -18.70
N SER A 116 -11.85 0.57 -19.27
CA SER A 116 -12.17 0.56 -20.71
C SER A 116 -13.02 1.76 -21.14
N ARG A 117 -13.92 2.25 -20.27
CA ARG A 117 -14.67 3.49 -20.52
C ARG A 117 -13.74 4.72 -20.53
N ILE A 118 -12.79 4.79 -19.60
CA ILE A 118 -11.79 5.86 -19.57
C ILE A 118 -10.97 5.85 -20.87
N ILE A 119 -10.45 4.70 -21.28
CA ILE A 119 -9.67 4.56 -22.53
C ILE A 119 -10.48 5.05 -23.74
N LYS A 120 -11.72 4.62 -23.87
CA LYS A 120 -12.63 5.06 -24.97
C LYS A 120 -12.88 6.58 -24.97
N GLN A 121 -12.91 7.21 -23.79
CA GLN A 121 -13.07 8.66 -23.70
C GLN A 121 -11.80 9.40 -24.09
N LEU A 122 -10.64 8.88 -23.75
CA LEU A 122 -9.35 9.47 -24.06
C LEU A 122 -9.00 9.39 -25.55
N GLU A 123 -9.44 8.32 -26.22
CA GLU A 123 -9.17 8.08 -27.64
C GLU A 123 -10.16 8.79 -28.60
N LYS A 124 -11.17 9.46 -28.08
CA LYS A 124 -12.08 10.33 -28.87
C LYS A 124 -11.45 11.65 -29.24
#